data_8a12d622609c0edf80470924deee4ddc
#
_entry.id   8a12d622609c0edf80470924deee4ddc
#
_cell.length_a   1.000
_cell.length_b   1.000
_cell.length_c   1.000
_cell.angle_alpha   90.00
_cell.angle_beta   90.00
_cell.angle_gamma   90.00
#
_symmetry.space_group_name_H-M   'P 1'
#
loop_
_entity.id
_entity.type
_entity.pdbx_description
1 polymer ?
#
loop_
_entity_poly.entity_id
_entity_poly.type
_entity_poly.pdbx_seq_one_letter_code
_entity_poly.pdbx_strand_id
1 'polypeptide(L)'
;AIVALSSNSSLCGAFNANVIKKYQETIRILEGQGYGKEDIDIYVIGRKMADAVRASGYEIKEERSVLADKPSYDAAADLASMLVDSFISGEASQVVLVYSHFASPASQPVVRENYLPLPLHDFDKGDKYDQSIDYILEPDPLSLVKHLLPLVLLLKIYTVLLDANAAEHAART
;
A
#
# COMPACT_ATOMS: atom_id res chain seq x y z
N ALA A 1 -2.38 5.80 9.11
CA ALA A 1 -1.07 5.71 8.46
C ALA A 1 -1.22 5.73 6.93
N ILE A 2 -0.25 6.28 6.21
CA ILE A 2 -0.15 6.29 4.74
C ILE A 2 1.16 5.64 4.34
N VAL A 3 1.12 4.71 3.39
CA VAL A 3 2.31 4.18 2.71
C VAL A 3 2.30 4.71 1.27
N ALA A 4 3.23 5.59 0.94
CA ALA A 4 3.30 6.24 -0.37
C ALA A 4 4.56 5.83 -1.13
N LEU A 5 4.37 5.34 -2.36
CA LEU A 5 5.43 4.79 -3.19
C LEU A 5 5.72 5.69 -4.39
N SER A 6 6.98 6.03 -4.59
CA SER A 6 7.47 6.73 -5.77
C SER A 6 8.80 6.13 -6.26
N SER A 7 9.41 6.71 -7.27
CA SER A 7 10.76 6.33 -7.69
C SER A 7 11.86 7.10 -6.95
N ASN A 8 13.09 6.64 -7.12
CA ASN A 8 14.28 7.33 -6.65
C ASN A 8 14.81 8.37 -7.66
N SER A 9 14.36 8.32 -8.91
CA SER A 9 14.87 9.17 -9.97
C SER A 9 13.80 10.07 -10.59
N SER A 10 14.25 11.08 -11.34
CA SER A 10 13.37 12.08 -11.97
C SER A 10 12.97 11.72 -13.41
N LEU A 11 13.68 10.77 -14.05
CA LEU A 11 13.53 10.49 -15.48
C LEU A 11 12.50 9.38 -15.74
N CYS A 12 11.27 9.59 -15.29
CA CYS A 12 10.15 8.66 -15.45
C CYS A 12 8.84 9.36 -15.84
N GLY A 13 8.95 10.36 -16.75
CA GLY A 13 7.78 11.09 -17.22
C GLY A 13 6.95 11.72 -16.10
N ALA A 14 5.63 11.56 -16.17
CA ALA A 14 4.69 12.07 -15.17
C ALA A 14 4.50 11.15 -13.95
N PHE A 15 5.18 10.00 -13.89
CA PHE A 15 5.00 8.98 -12.84
C PHE A 15 5.04 9.57 -11.43
N ASN A 16 6.15 10.21 -11.05
CA ASN A 16 6.30 10.79 -9.71
C ASN A 16 5.27 11.90 -9.45
N ALA A 17 5.05 12.79 -10.42
CA ALA A 17 4.11 13.89 -10.27
C ALA A 17 2.67 13.39 -10.00
N ASN A 18 2.25 12.34 -10.68
CA ASN A 18 0.93 11.75 -10.52
C ASN A 18 0.76 11.10 -9.15
N VAL A 19 1.77 10.34 -8.68
CA VAL A 19 1.71 9.71 -7.35
C VAL A 19 1.75 10.76 -6.24
N ILE A 20 2.61 11.77 -6.35
CA ILE A 20 2.68 12.87 -5.37
C ILE A 20 1.35 13.62 -5.32
N LYS A 21 0.72 13.89 -6.46
CA LYS A 21 -0.61 14.49 -6.51
C LYS A 21 -1.64 13.65 -5.76
N LYS A 22 -1.66 12.33 -5.97
CA LYS A 22 -2.57 11.42 -5.27
C LYS A 22 -2.30 11.34 -3.77
N TYR A 23 -1.03 11.36 -3.37
CA TYR A 23 -0.64 11.50 -1.95
C TYR A 23 -1.21 12.79 -1.35
N GLN A 24 -1.05 13.94 -2.01
CA GLN A 24 -1.58 15.22 -1.53
C GLN A 24 -3.12 15.22 -1.45
N GLU A 25 -3.81 14.60 -2.40
CA GLU A 25 -5.26 14.40 -2.34
C GLU A 25 -5.64 13.54 -1.13
N THR A 26 -4.88 12.49 -0.85
CA THR A 26 -5.10 11.62 0.32
C THR A 26 -4.94 12.37 1.62
N ILE A 27 -3.90 13.18 1.75
CA ILE A 27 -3.69 14.06 2.91
C ILE A 27 -4.90 14.98 3.12
N ARG A 28 -5.36 15.68 2.08
CA ARG A 28 -6.52 16.59 2.17
C ARG A 28 -7.79 15.86 2.61
N ILE A 29 -7.98 14.61 2.18
CA ILE A 29 -9.13 13.79 2.60
C ILE A 29 -9.04 13.52 4.11
N LEU A 30 -7.87 13.14 4.61
CA LEU A 30 -7.67 12.86 6.03
C LEU A 30 -7.79 14.12 6.89
N GLU A 31 -7.20 15.23 6.48
CA GLU A 31 -7.38 16.53 7.15
C GLU A 31 -8.88 16.95 7.18
N GLY A 32 -9.60 16.72 6.07
CA GLY A 32 -11.05 16.95 5.99
C GLY A 32 -11.87 16.04 6.90
N GLN A 33 -11.34 14.89 7.31
CA GLN A 33 -11.91 13.98 8.30
C GLN A 33 -11.57 14.37 9.74
N GLY A 34 -10.76 15.41 9.93
CA GLY A 34 -10.39 15.94 11.24
C GLY A 34 -9.07 15.45 11.82
N TYR A 35 -8.26 14.69 11.03
CA TYR A 35 -6.92 14.30 11.45
C TYR A 35 -5.94 15.47 11.33
N GLY A 36 -5.20 15.76 12.39
CA GLY A 36 -4.08 16.70 12.38
C GLY A 36 -2.82 16.10 11.75
N LYS A 37 -1.80 16.94 11.56
CA LYS A 37 -0.51 16.46 11.01
C LYS A 37 0.15 15.42 11.89
N GLU A 38 0.00 15.56 13.19
CA GLU A 38 0.50 14.64 14.22
C GLU A 38 -0.23 13.29 14.26
N ASP A 39 -1.43 13.23 13.67
CA ASP A 39 -2.24 12.00 13.62
C ASP A 39 -1.95 11.14 12.37
N ILE A 40 -1.13 11.66 11.46
CA ILE A 40 -0.87 11.03 10.16
C ILE A 40 0.55 10.52 10.08
N ASP A 41 0.75 9.24 10.33
CA ASP A 41 2.01 8.56 10.14
C ASP A 41 2.28 8.32 8.64
N ILE A 42 3.44 8.72 8.15
CA ILE A 42 3.78 8.61 6.73
C ILE A 42 5.01 7.71 6.56
N TYR A 43 4.80 6.61 5.85
CA TYR A 43 5.83 5.67 5.42
C TYR A 43 6.12 5.90 3.94
N VAL A 44 7.38 6.10 3.61
CA VAL A 44 7.76 6.49 2.25
C VAL A 44 8.66 5.46 1.61
N ILE A 45 8.34 5.11 0.37
CA ILE A 45 9.18 4.30 -0.50
C ILE A 45 9.51 5.12 -1.74
N GLY A 46 10.80 5.45 -1.90
CA GLY A 46 11.28 6.30 -2.98
C GLY A 46 11.58 7.74 -2.57
N ARG A 47 12.74 8.23 -3.01
CA ARG A 47 13.27 9.56 -2.64
C ARG A 47 12.37 10.70 -3.09
N LYS A 48 11.73 10.58 -4.25
CA LYS A 48 10.86 11.65 -4.76
C LYS A 48 9.63 11.89 -3.90
N MET A 49 9.09 10.83 -3.29
CA MET A 49 8.03 10.98 -2.31
C MET A 49 8.55 11.56 -1.00
N ALA A 50 9.73 11.11 -0.55
CA ALA A 50 10.34 11.66 0.66
C ALA A 50 10.56 13.18 0.55
N ASP A 51 11.07 13.64 -0.59
CA ASP A 51 11.25 15.07 -0.86
C ASP A 51 9.91 15.82 -0.84
N ALA A 52 8.86 15.25 -1.44
CA ALA A 52 7.54 15.85 -1.49
C ALA A 52 6.87 15.91 -0.11
N VAL A 53 7.00 14.87 0.72
CA VAL A 53 6.50 14.83 2.08
C VAL A 53 7.15 15.92 2.93
N ARG A 54 8.49 16.00 2.90
CA ARG A 54 9.25 17.04 3.62
C ARG A 54 8.87 18.46 3.16
N ALA A 55 8.73 18.65 1.85
CA ALA A 55 8.32 19.94 1.29
C ALA A 55 6.91 20.37 1.71
N SER A 56 6.02 19.43 2.01
CA SER A 56 4.66 19.70 2.51
C SER A 56 4.59 19.92 4.03
N GLY A 57 5.74 19.84 4.72
CA GLY A 57 5.84 20.08 6.17
C GLY A 57 5.28 18.93 7.02
N TYR A 58 5.27 17.71 6.48
CA TYR A 58 4.97 16.49 7.22
C TYR A 58 6.26 15.78 7.62
N GLU A 59 6.22 15.06 8.74
CA GLU A 59 7.29 14.19 9.16
C GLU A 59 7.16 12.80 8.54
N ILE A 60 8.30 12.22 8.17
CA ILE A 60 8.36 10.85 7.66
C ILE A 60 8.62 9.94 8.86
N LYS A 61 7.72 9.02 9.13
CA LYS A 61 7.89 8.02 10.19
C LYS A 61 8.96 7.01 9.81
N GLU A 62 8.98 6.59 8.55
CA GLU A 62 9.98 5.69 8.01
C GLU A 62 10.19 5.88 6.51
N GLU A 63 11.45 5.84 6.08
CA GLU A 63 11.86 5.91 4.67
C GLU A 63 12.58 4.63 4.26
N ARG A 64 12.06 3.94 3.25
CA ARG A 64 12.63 2.71 2.66
C ARG A 64 12.91 2.89 1.16
N SER A 65 13.67 3.90 0.80
CA SER A 65 13.92 4.28 -0.60
C SER A 65 14.57 3.18 -1.45
N VAL A 66 15.31 2.26 -0.83
CA VAL A 66 15.93 1.12 -1.55
C VAL A 66 14.88 0.20 -2.18
N LEU A 67 13.70 0.07 -1.56
CA LEU A 67 12.65 -0.82 -2.04
C LEU A 67 11.99 -0.35 -3.35
N ALA A 68 12.14 0.93 -3.69
CA ALA A 68 11.66 1.44 -4.98
C ALA A 68 12.42 0.82 -6.16
N ASP A 69 13.73 0.60 -6.03
CA ASP A 69 14.58 0.04 -7.10
C ASP A 69 14.75 -1.49 -6.96
N LYS A 70 14.73 -1.99 -5.73
CA LYS A 70 14.98 -3.39 -5.39
C LYS A 70 13.90 -3.93 -4.45
N PRO A 71 12.70 -4.24 -4.96
CA PRO A 71 11.68 -4.91 -4.17
C PRO A 71 12.20 -6.23 -3.60
N SER A 72 11.99 -6.43 -2.30
CA SER A 72 12.45 -7.63 -1.58
C SER A 72 11.28 -8.19 -0.78
N TYR A 73 11.13 -9.51 -0.80
CA TYR A 73 10.10 -10.20 -0.04
C TYR A 73 10.30 -10.00 1.48
N ASP A 74 11.53 -10.17 1.97
CA ASP A 74 11.83 -10.02 3.39
C ASP A 74 11.56 -8.61 3.90
N ALA A 75 11.94 -7.59 3.13
CA ALA A 75 11.67 -6.21 3.49
C ALA A 75 10.18 -5.84 3.36
N ALA A 76 9.44 -6.48 2.44
CA ALA A 76 7.99 -6.36 2.38
C ALA A 76 7.30 -7.01 3.58
N ALA A 77 7.81 -8.17 4.03
CA ALA A 77 7.35 -8.86 5.22
C ALA A 77 7.51 -8.02 6.48
N ASP A 78 8.68 -7.43 6.62
CA ASP A 78 9.02 -6.56 7.74
C ASP A 78 8.11 -5.31 7.78
N LEU A 79 7.92 -4.65 6.63
CA LEU A 79 6.99 -3.52 6.53
C LEU A 79 5.55 -3.93 6.83
N ALA A 80 5.08 -5.05 6.27
CA ALA A 80 3.72 -5.55 6.50
C ALA A 80 3.48 -5.86 7.99
N SER A 81 4.44 -6.54 8.64
CA SER A 81 4.36 -6.84 10.08
C SER A 81 4.23 -5.56 10.90
N MET A 82 5.08 -4.58 10.64
CA MET A 82 5.07 -3.30 11.35
C MET A 82 3.75 -2.55 11.18
N LEU A 83 3.18 -2.52 9.97
CA LEU A 83 1.89 -1.87 9.71
C LEU A 83 0.73 -2.60 10.39
N VAL A 84 0.77 -3.94 10.41
CA VAL A 84 -0.24 -4.77 11.09
C VAL A 84 -0.14 -4.58 12.60
N ASP A 85 1.06 -4.57 13.16
CA ASP A 85 1.28 -4.36 14.60
C ASP A 85 0.79 -2.97 15.04
N SER A 86 1.07 -1.93 14.26
CA SER A 86 0.58 -0.56 14.51
C SER A 86 -0.96 -0.49 14.45
N PHE A 87 -1.60 -1.24 13.56
CA PHE A 87 -3.05 -1.31 13.48
C PHE A 87 -3.66 -2.11 14.66
N ILE A 88 -3.07 -3.26 15.02
CA ILE A 88 -3.56 -4.09 16.14
C ILE A 88 -3.37 -3.38 17.48
N SER A 89 -2.26 -2.66 17.68
CA SER A 89 -2.01 -1.87 18.90
C SER A 89 -2.92 -0.66 19.04
N GLY A 90 -3.60 -0.26 17.96
CA GLY A 90 -4.46 0.93 17.93
C GLY A 90 -3.71 2.24 17.68
N GLU A 91 -2.41 2.20 17.40
CA GLU A 91 -1.64 3.38 16.96
C GLU A 91 -2.16 3.92 15.63
N ALA A 92 -2.48 3.02 14.68
CA ALA A 92 -3.10 3.37 13.42
C ALA A 92 -4.52 2.82 13.35
N SER A 93 -5.51 3.67 13.16
CA SER A 93 -6.90 3.27 12.92
C SER A 93 -7.16 2.85 11.47
N GLN A 94 -6.31 3.28 10.55
CA GLN A 94 -6.39 2.98 9.13
C GLN A 94 -4.99 3.00 8.51
N VAL A 95 -4.76 2.12 7.54
CA VAL A 95 -3.57 2.13 6.68
C VAL A 95 -3.98 2.22 5.23
N VAL A 96 -3.49 3.24 4.54
CA VAL A 96 -3.79 3.52 3.12
C VAL A 96 -2.53 3.38 2.29
N LEU A 97 -2.62 2.69 1.15
CA LEU A 97 -1.54 2.59 0.16
C LEU A 97 -1.80 3.58 -0.98
N VAL A 98 -0.75 4.31 -1.39
CA VAL A 98 -0.77 5.21 -2.54
C VAL A 98 0.39 4.85 -3.45
N TYR A 99 0.09 4.33 -4.63
CA TYR A 99 1.09 3.83 -5.57
C TYR A 99 0.59 3.89 -7.01
N SER A 100 1.47 3.66 -7.97
CA SER A 100 1.12 3.52 -9.37
C SER A 100 0.98 2.06 -9.73
N HIS A 101 -0.20 1.68 -10.24
CA HIS A 101 -0.49 0.32 -10.69
C HIS A 101 -0.05 0.14 -12.14
N PHE A 102 0.60 -0.99 -12.44
CA PHE A 102 0.96 -1.35 -13.80
C PHE A 102 -0.21 -2.06 -14.49
N ALA A 103 -1.04 -1.30 -15.21
CA ALA A 103 -2.12 -1.87 -16.01
C ALA A 103 -1.62 -2.32 -17.39
N SER A 104 -0.74 -1.53 -18.02
CA SER A 104 -0.09 -1.84 -19.29
C SER A 104 1.12 -0.93 -19.50
N PRO A 105 2.00 -1.21 -20.49
CA PRO A 105 3.11 -0.29 -20.83
C PRO A 105 2.66 1.14 -21.13
N ALA A 106 1.45 1.33 -21.66
CA ALA A 106 0.88 2.64 -21.98
C ALA A 106 0.04 3.24 -20.85
N SER A 107 -0.23 2.52 -19.77
CA SER A 107 -1.16 2.95 -18.71
C SER A 107 -0.71 2.51 -17.32
N GLN A 108 -0.34 3.48 -16.49
CA GLN A 108 0.07 3.28 -15.10
C GLN A 108 -0.81 4.17 -14.20
N PRO A 109 -2.10 3.78 -13.97
CA PRO A 109 -2.99 4.57 -13.12
C PRO A 109 -2.50 4.62 -11.68
N VAL A 110 -2.64 5.78 -11.04
CA VAL A 110 -2.32 5.92 -9.62
C VAL A 110 -3.52 5.48 -8.78
N VAL A 111 -3.26 4.60 -7.84
CA VAL A 111 -4.25 3.98 -6.97
C VAL A 111 -4.08 4.50 -5.54
N ARG A 112 -5.21 4.74 -4.89
CA ARG A 112 -5.34 4.89 -3.45
C ARG A 112 -6.24 3.78 -2.97
N GLU A 113 -5.75 2.90 -2.12
CA GLU A 113 -6.55 1.80 -1.58
C GLU A 113 -6.36 1.63 -0.08
N ASN A 114 -7.39 1.11 0.59
CA ASN A 114 -7.28 0.75 1.99
C ASN A 114 -6.56 -0.59 2.11
N TYR A 115 -5.49 -0.60 2.90
CA TYR A 115 -4.78 -1.80 3.28
C TYR A 115 -5.35 -2.39 4.57
N LEU A 116 -5.58 -1.55 5.57
CA LEU A 116 -6.21 -1.89 6.83
C LEU A 116 -7.21 -0.81 7.24
N PRO A 117 -8.41 -1.17 7.76
CA PRO A 117 -8.95 -2.53 7.81
C PRO A 117 -9.19 -3.09 6.40
N LEU A 118 -9.14 -4.42 6.27
CA LEU A 118 -9.42 -5.08 5.00
C LEU A 118 -10.85 -4.75 4.52
N PRO A 119 -11.02 -4.36 3.25
CA PRO A 119 -12.34 -4.13 2.66
C PRO A 119 -13.05 -5.47 2.43
N LEU A 120 -13.79 -5.96 3.43
CA LEU A 120 -14.49 -7.25 3.38
C LEU A 120 -15.49 -7.33 2.22
N HIS A 121 -15.99 -6.19 1.72
CA HIS A 121 -16.92 -6.14 0.60
C HIS A 121 -16.34 -6.63 -0.74
N ASP A 122 -15.03 -6.64 -0.90
CA ASP A 122 -14.41 -7.14 -2.13
C ASP A 122 -14.35 -8.66 -2.18
N PHE A 123 -14.50 -9.34 -1.05
CA PHE A 123 -14.58 -10.80 -0.96
C PHE A 123 -15.98 -11.34 -1.31
N ASP A 124 -17.01 -10.50 -1.28
CA ASP A 124 -18.40 -10.88 -1.55
C ASP A 124 -18.74 -10.86 -3.07
N LYS A 125 -17.80 -10.42 -3.90
CA LYS A 125 -17.93 -10.41 -5.37
C LYS A 125 -17.39 -11.68 -6.05
N GLY A 126 -16.90 -12.63 -5.28
CA GLY A 126 -16.57 -13.96 -5.76
C GLY A 126 -17.84 -14.68 -6.23
N ASP A 127 -17.70 -15.38 -7.36
CA ASP A 127 -18.75 -16.22 -7.96
C ASP A 127 -19.60 -16.90 -6.88
N LYS A 128 -20.93 -16.98 -7.15
CA LYS A 128 -21.86 -17.71 -6.31
C LYS A 128 -21.28 -19.10 -6.02
N TYR A 129 -20.59 -19.22 -4.91
CA TYR A 129 -20.18 -20.53 -4.41
C TYR A 129 -21.47 -21.35 -4.33
N ASP A 130 -21.48 -22.47 -5.03
CA ASP A 130 -22.56 -23.43 -4.93
C ASP A 130 -22.61 -23.89 -3.47
N GLN A 131 -23.58 -23.37 -2.71
CA GLN A 131 -23.77 -23.66 -1.29
C GLN A 131 -24.10 -25.14 -1.04
N SER A 132 -24.13 -25.96 -2.09
CA SER A 132 -24.41 -27.39 -2.02
C SER A 132 -23.18 -28.26 -1.70
N ILE A 133 -21.97 -27.70 -1.68
CA ILE A 133 -20.76 -28.46 -1.40
C ILE A 133 -20.28 -28.15 0.02
N ASP A 134 -20.52 -29.07 0.94
CA ASP A 134 -19.95 -29.05 2.28
C ASP A 134 -18.47 -29.46 2.21
N TYR A 135 -17.57 -28.47 2.17
CA TYR A 135 -16.13 -28.73 2.26
C TYR A 135 -15.72 -29.07 3.68
N ILE A 136 -15.14 -30.24 3.87
CA ILE A 136 -14.44 -30.58 5.12
C ILE A 136 -13.10 -29.84 5.08
N LEU A 137 -12.98 -28.77 5.89
CA LEU A 137 -11.75 -28.00 6.01
C LEU A 137 -10.94 -28.52 7.21
N GLU A 138 -9.70 -28.90 6.96
CA GLU A 138 -8.70 -29.18 7.99
C GLU A 138 -7.48 -28.26 7.76
N PRO A 139 -7.11 -27.43 8.71
CA PRO A 139 -7.75 -27.12 10.00
C PRO A 139 -9.10 -26.38 9.85
N ASP A 140 -9.79 -26.15 10.97
CA ASP A 140 -11.09 -25.45 10.97
C ASP A 140 -11.01 -24.07 10.28
N PRO A 141 -12.12 -23.54 9.73
CA PRO A 141 -12.12 -22.30 8.94
C PRO A 141 -11.49 -21.11 9.67
N LEU A 142 -11.68 -20.98 10.98
CA LEU A 142 -11.13 -19.86 11.76
C LEU A 142 -9.61 -19.98 11.91
N SER A 143 -9.10 -21.17 12.14
CA SER A 143 -7.66 -21.45 12.18
C SER A 143 -7.02 -21.20 10.82
N LEU A 144 -7.68 -21.60 9.73
CA LEU A 144 -7.22 -21.35 8.37
C LEU A 144 -7.09 -19.85 8.10
N VAL A 145 -8.12 -19.06 8.43
CA VAL A 145 -8.08 -17.60 8.26
C VAL A 145 -6.97 -16.97 9.08
N LYS A 146 -6.77 -17.39 10.33
CA LYS A 146 -5.68 -16.87 11.19
C LYS A 146 -4.28 -17.10 10.61
N HIS A 147 -4.08 -18.22 9.91
CA HIS A 147 -2.80 -18.53 9.29
C HIS A 147 -2.62 -17.85 7.92
N LEU A 148 -3.69 -17.74 7.14
CA LEU A 148 -3.62 -17.16 5.79
C LEU A 148 -3.61 -15.63 5.79
N LEU A 149 -4.31 -14.99 6.72
CA LEU A 149 -4.46 -13.55 6.74
C LEU A 149 -3.13 -12.79 6.80
N PRO A 150 -2.16 -13.13 7.67
CA PRO A 150 -0.85 -12.48 7.67
C PRO A 150 -0.12 -12.64 6.33
N LEU A 151 -0.24 -13.81 5.71
CA LEU A 151 0.39 -14.08 4.41
C LEU A 151 -0.23 -13.25 3.30
N VAL A 152 -1.56 -13.10 3.29
CA VAL A 152 -2.28 -12.26 2.32
C VAL A 152 -1.85 -10.80 2.45
N LEU A 153 -1.76 -10.29 3.67
CA LEU A 153 -1.33 -8.92 3.95
C LEU A 153 0.11 -8.69 3.51
N LEU A 154 1.02 -9.61 3.79
CA LEU A 154 2.39 -9.58 3.32
C LEU A 154 2.46 -9.57 1.80
N LEU A 155 1.78 -10.53 1.14
CA LEU A 155 1.79 -10.65 -0.32
C LEU A 155 1.22 -9.39 -0.97
N LYS A 156 0.25 -8.73 -0.35
CA LYS A 156 -0.28 -7.46 -0.84
C LYS A 156 0.80 -6.38 -0.88
N ILE A 157 1.57 -6.19 0.20
CA ILE A 157 2.68 -5.22 0.22
C ILE A 157 3.73 -5.58 -0.83
N TYR A 158 4.13 -6.85 -0.90
CA TYR A 158 5.12 -7.30 -1.89
C TYR A 158 4.65 -7.08 -3.34
N THR A 159 3.39 -7.41 -3.62
CA THR A 159 2.79 -7.18 -4.95
C THR A 159 2.74 -5.70 -5.30
N VAL A 160 2.39 -4.82 -4.35
CA VAL A 160 2.38 -3.37 -4.55
C VAL A 160 3.77 -2.82 -4.85
N LEU A 161 4.82 -3.33 -4.18
CA LEU A 161 6.21 -2.96 -4.48
C LEU A 161 6.62 -3.36 -5.90
N LEU A 162 6.30 -4.59 -6.31
CA LEU A 162 6.58 -5.08 -7.66
C LEU A 162 5.81 -4.29 -8.72
N ASP A 163 4.55 -4.00 -8.45
CA ASP A 163 3.65 -3.29 -9.35
C ASP A 163 4.11 -1.84 -9.56
N ALA A 164 4.45 -1.13 -8.48
CA ALA A 164 5.00 0.23 -8.55
C ALA A 164 6.35 0.27 -9.29
N ASN A 165 7.22 -0.72 -9.07
CA ASN A 165 8.49 -0.84 -9.77
C ASN A 165 8.29 -1.10 -11.27
N ALA A 166 7.38 -2.00 -11.65
CA ALA A 166 7.04 -2.26 -13.04
C ALA A 166 6.44 -1.03 -13.73
N ALA A 167 5.55 -0.31 -13.04
CA ALA A 167 4.93 0.93 -13.53
C ALA A 167 5.98 2.03 -13.77
N GLU A 168 6.97 2.14 -12.89
CA GLU A 168 8.07 3.10 -13.03
C GLU A 168 8.95 2.77 -14.24
N HIS A 169 9.30 1.49 -14.41
CA HIS A 169 10.07 1.04 -15.58
C HIS A 169 9.32 1.32 -16.89
N ALA A 170 8.01 1.06 -16.94
CA ALA A 170 7.18 1.37 -18.10
C ALA A 170 7.11 2.87 -18.39
N ALA A 171 7.05 3.71 -17.36
CA ALA A 171 7.01 5.16 -17.53
C ALA A 171 8.34 5.78 -18.00
N ARG A 172 9.44 5.03 -17.97
CA ARG A 172 10.75 5.43 -18.50
C ARG A 172 10.92 5.14 -19.99
N THR A 173 10.18 4.18 -20.52
CA THR A 173 10.27 3.75 -21.92
C THR A 173 9.48 4.67 -22.82
#